data_eed3e5e096268de0d2a64b0afaca321a
#
_entry.id   eed3e5e096268de0d2a64b0afaca321a
#
_cell.length_a   1.000
_cell.length_b   1.000
_cell.length_c   1.000
_cell.angle_alpha   90.00
_cell.angle_beta   90.00
_cell.angle_gamma   90.00
#
_symmetry.space_group_name_H-M   'P 1'
#
loop_
_entity.id
_entity.type
_entity.pdbx_description
1 polymer ?
#
loop_
_entity_poly.entity_id
_entity_poly.type
_entity_poly.pdbx_seq_one_letter_code
_entity_poly.pdbx_strand_id
1 'polypeptide(L)'
;INTLIRYFGEYKKRNSDKIPDIKLVLIGGGEVNIPDTIKNDVIDLGFVDIQDKYDACAGAICLCQPSKNESFSIVIMESWLTERPVLVHSQCNVTSDFARESNSGLYFDNYFEFEGCLNYYIDNPQTASQMGHSGRQFVLDNFKWDVVLKKFMDFLEL
;
A
#
# COMPACT_ATOMS: atom_id res chain seq x y z
N ILE A 1 4.95 11.34 -2.64
CA ILE A 1 5.15 10.62 -3.90
C ILE A 1 6.63 10.62 -4.32
N ASN A 2 7.35 11.73 -4.24
CA ASN A 2 8.74 11.86 -4.71
C ASN A 2 9.70 10.85 -4.05
N THR A 3 9.52 10.54 -2.77
CA THR A 3 10.31 9.51 -2.09
C THR A 3 10.10 8.13 -2.70
N LEU A 4 8.85 7.78 -3.02
CA LEU A 4 8.53 6.49 -3.65
C LEU A 4 9.17 6.36 -5.03
N ILE A 5 9.05 7.40 -5.87
CA ILE A 5 9.64 7.39 -7.22
C ILE A 5 11.16 7.24 -7.14
N ARG A 6 11.82 7.97 -6.24
CA ARG A 6 13.26 7.85 -6.03
C ARG A 6 13.65 6.44 -5.55
N TYR A 7 12.90 5.87 -4.61
CA TYR A 7 13.16 4.52 -4.09
C TYR A 7 12.91 3.45 -5.14
N PHE A 8 11.83 3.59 -5.91
CA PHE A 8 11.55 2.69 -7.02
C PHE A 8 12.64 2.75 -8.10
N GLY A 9 13.13 3.94 -8.44
CA GLY A 9 14.23 4.11 -9.39
C GLY A 9 15.53 3.45 -8.93
N GLU A 10 15.88 3.59 -7.65
CA GLU A 10 17.05 2.91 -7.09
C GLU A 10 16.83 1.38 -7.03
N TYR A 11 15.61 0.95 -6.69
CA TYR A 11 15.24 -0.46 -6.69
C TYR A 11 15.40 -1.10 -8.07
N LYS A 12 14.90 -0.47 -9.12
CA LYS A 12 15.06 -0.93 -10.51
C LYS A 12 16.54 -1.07 -10.91
N LYS A 13 17.35 -0.07 -10.56
CA LYS A 13 18.79 -0.08 -10.85
C LYS A 13 19.52 -1.24 -10.18
N ARG A 14 19.15 -1.56 -8.92
CA ARG A 14 19.86 -2.57 -8.11
C ARG A 14 19.33 -4.00 -8.33
N ASN A 15 18.10 -4.14 -8.78
CA ASN A 15 17.40 -5.43 -8.92
C ASN A 15 16.97 -5.72 -10.37
N SER A 16 17.60 -5.09 -11.37
CA SER A 16 17.27 -5.25 -12.78
C SER A 16 17.29 -6.71 -13.25
N ASP A 17 18.25 -7.48 -12.76
CA ASP A 17 18.41 -8.88 -13.15
C ASP A 17 17.42 -9.81 -12.45
N LYS A 18 16.98 -9.44 -11.24
CA LYS A 18 16.06 -10.26 -10.43
C LYS A 18 14.61 -10.08 -10.88
N ILE A 19 14.18 -8.83 -11.11
CA ILE A 19 12.79 -8.50 -11.42
C ILE A 19 12.73 -7.39 -12.48
N PRO A 20 13.07 -7.72 -13.74
CA PRO A 20 13.13 -6.72 -14.81
C PRO A 20 11.77 -6.06 -15.10
N ASP A 21 10.67 -6.79 -14.93
CA ASP A 21 9.33 -6.38 -15.35
C ASP A 21 8.48 -5.73 -14.26
N ILE A 22 9.03 -5.50 -13.06
CA ILE A 22 8.29 -4.80 -12.01
C ILE A 22 7.92 -3.38 -12.44
N LYS A 23 6.67 -2.98 -12.23
CA LYS A 23 6.14 -1.66 -12.55
C LYS A 23 5.66 -0.95 -11.29
N LEU A 24 5.75 0.38 -11.32
CA LEU A 24 5.09 1.26 -10.36
C LEU A 24 3.86 1.85 -11.04
N VAL A 25 2.69 1.56 -10.51
CA VAL A 25 1.43 2.14 -10.99
C VAL A 25 1.03 3.28 -10.07
N LEU A 26 0.79 4.45 -10.63
CA LEU A 26 0.30 5.64 -9.93
C LEU A 26 -1.16 5.88 -10.33
N ILE A 27 -2.01 6.11 -9.34
CA ILE A 27 -3.43 6.42 -9.54
C ILE A 27 -3.78 7.64 -8.70
N GLY A 28 -4.35 8.63 -9.32
CA GLY A 28 -4.76 9.88 -8.69
C GLY A 28 -4.32 11.10 -9.48
N GLY A 29 -4.64 12.29 -8.97
CA GLY A 29 -4.27 13.54 -9.61
C GLY A 29 -2.97 14.13 -9.06
N GLY A 30 -2.43 15.07 -9.82
CA GLY A 30 -1.23 15.82 -9.49
C GLY A 30 -0.12 15.64 -10.51
N GLU A 31 0.76 16.63 -10.61
CA GLU A 31 1.94 16.52 -11.46
C GLU A 31 3.01 15.69 -10.75
N VAL A 32 3.51 14.67 -11.43
CA VAL A 32 4.54 13.79 -10.93
C VAL A 32 5.76 13.88 -11.85
N ASN A 33 6.91 14.22 -11.29
CA ASN A 33 8.16 14.23 -12.04
C ASN A 33 8.78 12.83 -12.06
N ILE A 34 8.65 12.14 -13.19
CA ILE A 34 9.19 10.80 -13.40
C ILE A 34 10.51 10.91 -14.16
N PRO A 35 11.65 10.49 -13.57
CA PRO A 35 12.94 10.48 -14.26
C PRO A 35 12.92 9.62 -15.52
N ASP A 36 13.58 10.07 -16.58
CA ASP A 36 13.65 9.34 -17.85
C ASP A 36 14.21 7.91 -17.71
N THR A 37 15.07 7.70 -16.72
CA THR A 37 15.68 6.38 -16.43
C THR A 37 14.69 5.30 -16.03
N ILE A 38 13.50 5.67 -15.53
CA ILE A 38 12.46 4.74 -15.08
C ILE A 38 11.10 5.01 -15.75
N LYS A 39 11.07 5.90 -16.74
CA LYS A 39 9.82 6.33 -17.38
C LYS A 39 9.01 5.16 -17.96
N ASN A 40 9.69 4.15 -18.50
CA ASN A 40 9.05 2.96 -19.04
C ASN A 40 8.56 1.97 -17.95
N ASP A 41 8.96 2.17 -16.70
CA ASP A 41 8.61 1.32 -15.57
C ASP A 41 7.59 1.95 -14.62
N VAL A 42 7.22 3.21 -14.87
CA VAL A 42 6.16 3.91 -14.13
C VAL A 42 4.96 4.11 -15.05
N ILE A 43 3.81 3.66 -14.61
CA ILE A 43 2.53 3.80 -15.30
C ILE A 43 1.69 4.81 -14.50
N ASP A 44 1.58 6.02 -15.00
CA ASP A 44 0.71 7.05 -14.41
C ASP A 44 -0.63 7.03 -15.12
N LEU A 45 -1.66 6.55 -14.41
CA LEU A 45 -3.02 6.42 -14.93
C LEU A 45 -3.87 7.68 -14.67
N GLY A 46 -3.37 8.63 -13.87
CA GLY A 46 -4.19 9.76 -13.46
C GLY A 46 -5.44 9.32 -12.67
N PHE A 47 -6.55 10.03 -12.86
CA PHE A 47 -7.84 9.63 -12.28
C PHE A 47 -8.45 8.51 -13.13
N VAL A 48 -8.81 7.42 -12.46
CA VAL A 48 -9.52 6.29 -13.03
C VAL A 48 -10.86 6.12 -12.31
N ASP A 49 -11.77 5.32 -12.87
CA ASP A 49 -12.97 4.97 -12.12
C ASP A 49 -12.68 4.02 -10.95
N ILE A 50 -13.68 3.83 -10.09
CA ILE A 50 -13.49 3.09 -8.83
C ILE A 50 -13.18 1.61 -9.07
N GLN A 51 -13.75 1.02 -10.13
CA GLN A 51 -13.52 -0.39 -10.45
C GLN A 51 -12.08 -0.59 -10.94
N ASP A 52 -11.59 0.25 -11.86
CA ASP A 52 -10.22 0.19 -12.36
C ASP A 52 -9.19 0.36 -11.23
N LYS A 53 -9.49 1.24 -10.26
CA LYS A 53 -8.65 1.38 -9.06
C LYS A 53 -8.59 0.09 -8.25
N TYR A 54 -9.71 -0.56 -8.01
CA TYR A 54 -9.74 -1.83 -7.27
C TYR A 54 -9.07 -2.96 -8.06
N ASP A 55 -9.26 -3.02 -9.36
CA ASP A 55 -8.64 -4.02 -10.23
C ASP A 55 -7.11 -3.85 -10.26
N ALA A 56 -6.62 -2.61 -10.33
CA ALA A 56 -5.20 -2.30 -10.22
C ALA A 56 -4.63 -2.71 -8.85
N CYS A 57 -5.34 -2.40 -7.75
CA CYS A 57 -4.95 -2.85 -6.42
C CYS A 57 -4.91 -4.38 -6.34
N ALA A 58 -5.95 -5.06 -6.81
CA ALA A 58 -6.04 -6.52 -6.78
C ALA A 58 -4.94 -7.21 -7.60
N GLY A 59 -4.46 -6.56 -8.67
CA GLY A 59 -3.34 -7.05 -9.50
C GLY A 59 -1.95 -6.73 -8.95
N ALA A 60 -1.83 -5.86 -7.95
CA ALA A 60 -0.54 -5.42 -7.42
C ALA A 60 0.09 -6.44 -6.46
N ILE A 61 1.41 -6.34 -6.28
CA ILE A 61 2.14 -7.06 -5.23
C ILE A 61 1.76 -6.51 -3.85
N CYS A 62 1.74 -5.19 -3.73
CA CYS A 62 1.33 -4.46 -2.53
C CYS A 62 0.93 -3.03 -2.90
N LEU A 63 0.18 -2.38 -2.02
CA LEU A 63 0.04 -0.92 -2.04
C LEU A 63 1.21 -0.29 -1.28
N CYS A 64 1.90 0.67 -1.87
CA CYS A 64 2.91 1.46 -1.18
C CYS A 64 2.36 2.85 -0.81
N GLN A 65 2.28 3.15 0.51
CA GLN A 65 1.89 4.46 1.04
C GLN A 65 3.10 5.12 1.72
N PRO A 66 3.83 6.00 1.02
CA PRO A 66 5.06 6.60 1.53
C PRO A 66 4.84 7.83 2.41
N SER A 67 3.60 8.20 2.69
CA SER A 67 3.26 9.37 3.48
C SER A 67 3.76 9.23 4.92
N LYS A 68 4.31 10.32 5.46
CA LYS A 68 4.72 10.40 6.86
C LYS A 68 3.64 10.95 7.78
N ASN A 69 2.57 11.50 7.19
CA ASN A 69 1.48 12.12 7.93
C ASN A 69 0.16 11.75 7.27
N GLU A 70 -0.65 11.01 7.98
CA GLU A 70 -2.00 10.62 7.59
C GLU A 70 -2.95 10.79 8.77
N SER A 71 -4.20 11.11 8.48
CA SER A 71 -5.25 11.12 9.50
C SER A 71 -5.93 9.76 9.66
N PHE A 72 -6.09 9.01 8.56
CA PHE A 72 -6.69 7.68 8.54
C PHE A 72 -6.12 6.79 7.43
N SER A 73 -5.89 7.36 6.23
CA SER A 73 -5.39 6.65 5.04
C SER A 73 -6.36 5.60 4.49
N ILE A 74 -7.48 6.05 3.93
CA ILE A 74 -8.51 5.19 3.30
C ILE A 74 -7.88 4.23 2.28
N VAL A 75 -6.85 4.65 1.56
CA VAL A 75 -6.22 3.83 0.50
C VAL A 75 -5.63 2.51 1.02
N ILE A 76 -5.14 2.46 2.27
CA ILE A 76 -4.67 1.18 2.82
C ILE A 76 -5.83 0.24 3.14
N MET A 77 -6.97 0.77 3.59
CA MET A 77 -8.18 -0.02 3.81
C MET A 77 -8.73 -0.56 2.48
N GLU A 78 -8.70 0.23 1.42
CA GLU A 78 -9.08 -0.19 0.07
C GLU A 78 -8.17 -1.30 -0.48
N SER A 79 -6.84 -1.21 -0.25
CA SER A 79 -5.90 -2.27 -0.59
C SER A 79 -6.22 -3.58 0.15
N TRP A 80 -6.51 -3.50 1.43
CA TRP A 80 -6.89 -4.67 2.22
C TRP A 80 -8.21 -5.28 1.78
N LEU A 81 -9.20 -4.49 1.36
CA LEU A 81 -10.44 -5.02 0.79
C LEU A 81 -10.20 -5.85 -0.47
N THR A 82 -9.13 -5.58 -1.21
CA THR A 82 -8.68 -6.37 -2.37
C THR A 82 -7.69 -7.48 -2.00
N GLU A 83 -7.50 -7.74 -0.71
CA GLU A 83 -6.58 -8.75 -0.16
C GLU A 83 -5.11 -8.50 -0.56
N ARG A 84 -4.70 -7.23 -0.65
CA ARG A 84 -3.31 -6.87 -0.90
C ARG A 84 -2.67 -6.27 0.34
N PRO A 85 -1.44 -6.72 0.68
CA PRO A 85 -0.70 -6.15 1.81
C PRO A 85 -0.26 -4.72 1.50
N VAL A 86 0.08 -3.98 2.53
CA VAL A 86 0.56 -2.61 2.40
C VAL A 86 2.02 -2.48 2.80
N LEU A 87 2.71 -1.54 2.17
CA LEU A 87 4.06 -1.11 2.53
C LEU A 87 4.01 0.37 2.88
N VAL A 88 4.16 0.71 4.15
CA VAL A 88 3.92 2.05 4.68
C VAL A 88 5.17 2.67 5.28
N HIS A 89 5.18 4.01 5.43
CA HIS A 89 6.30 4.69 6.07
C HIS A 89 6.20 4.56 7.60
N SER A 90 7.26 4.09 8.27
CA SER A 90 7.30 3.83 9.72
C SER A 90 7.10 5.08 10.58
N GLN A 91 7.45 6.27 10.05
CA GLN A 91 7.24 7.55 10.72
C GLN A 91 5.77 8.03 10.67
N CYS A 92 4.88 7.36 9.95
CA CYS A 92 3.45 7.61 9.99
C CYS A 92 2.81 6.65 11.01
N ASN A 93 2.62 7.09 12.25
CA ASN A 93 2.06 6.25 13.31
C ASN A 93 0.73 5.64 12.91
N VAL A 94 -0.16 6.42 12.28
CA VAL A 94 -1.50 5.93 11.88
C VAL A 94 -1.43 4.70 10.98
N THR A 95 -0.67 4.77 9.90
CA THR A 95 -0.59 3.65 8.94
C THR A 95 0.27 2.50 9.45
N SER A 96 1.34 2.79 10.20
CA SER A 96 2.19 1.75 10.78
C SER A 96 1.50 1.01 11.93
N ASP A 97 0.68 1.69 12.73
CA ASP A 97 -0.10 1.06 13.79
C ASP A 97 -1.19 0.17 13.18
N PHE A 98 -1.94 0.65 12.20
CA PHE A 98 -2.90 -0.18 11.47
C PHE A 98 -2.26 -1.42 10.84
N ALA A 99 -1.09 -1.26 10.18
CA ALA A 99 -0.39 -2.38 9.58
C ALA A 99 0.08 -3.41 10.62
N ARG A 100 0.47 -2.95 11.80
CA ARG A 100 0.90 -3.79 12.94
C ARG A 100 -0.28 -4.50 13.60
N GLU A 101 -1.35 -3.77 13.92
CA GLU A 101 -2.54 -4.31 14.58
C GLU A 101 -3.25 -5.36 13.72
N SER A 102 -3.33 -5.11 12.41
CA SER A 102 -3.96 -6.02 11.45
C SER A 102 -3.04 -7.17 11.00
N ASN A 103 -1.74 -7.13 11.31
CA ASN A 103 -0.72 -8.03 10.76
C ASN A 103 -0.76 -8.11 9.21
N SER A 104 -0.99 -6.99 8.54
CA SER A 104 -1.30 -6.95 7.12
C SER A 104 -0.44 -5.98 6.30
N GLY A 105 0.71 -5.58 6.85
CA GLY A 105 1.64 -4.70 6.16
C GLY A 105 3.03 -4.74 6.76
N LEU A 106 3.99 -4.27 5.96
CA LEU A 106 5.35 -4.00 6.36
C LEU A 106 5.58 -2.49 6.37
N TYR A 107 6.62 -2.05 7.06
CA TYR A 107 6.94 -0.63 7.18
C TYR A 107 8.43 -0.38 6.98
N PHE A 108 8.76 0.77 6.43
CA PHE A 108 10.12 1.20 6.13
C PHE A 108 10.37 2.64 6.59
N ASP A 109 11.59 2.94 6.98
CA ASP A 109 12.06 4.30 7.28
C ASP A 109 13.02 4.83 6.20
N ASN A 110 13.78 3.93 5.59
CA ASN A 110 14.81 4.22 4.62
C ASN A 110 14.74 3.32 3.39
N TYR A 111 15.59 3.61 2.40
CA TYR A 111 15.63 2.86 1.15
C TYR A 111 15.90 1.36 1.35
N PHE A 112 16.85 1.00 2.20
CA PHE A 112 17.24 -0.42 2.36
C PHE A 112 16.13 -1.25 3.01
N GLU A 113 15.39 -0.66 3.93
CA GLU A 113 14.19 -1.29 4.50
C GLU A 113 13.08 -1.41 3.45
N PHE A 114 12.84 -0.36 2.64
CA PHE A 114 11.92 -0.43 1.51
C PHE A 114 12.27 -1.57 0.56
N GLU A 115 13.54 -1.66 0.13
CA GLU A 115 14.03 -2.73 -0.74
C GLU A 115 13.84 -4.10 -0.09
N GLY A 116 14.20 -4.25 1.18
CA GLY A 116 14.03 -5.48 1.94
C GLY A 116 12.56 -5.93 2.06
N CYS A 117 11.67 -5.01 2.38
CA CYS A 117 10.23 -5.29 2.47
C CYS A 117 9.63 -5.67 1.12
N LEU A 118 9.99 -4.97 0.05
CA LEU A 118 9.49 -5.28 -1.30
C LEU A 118 10.01 -6.66 -1.76
N ASN A 119 11.29 -6.94 -1.56
CA ASN A 119 11.86 -8.26 -1.84
C ASN A 119 11.18 -9.36 -1.03
N TYR A 120 10.86 -9.09 0.25
CA TYR A 120 10.16 -10.06 1.08
C TYR A 120 8.79 -10.45 0.51
N TYR A 121 7.99 -9.49 0.05
CA TYR A 121 6.72 -9.78 -0.61
C TYR A 121 6.87 -10.58 -1.90
N ILE A 122 7.88 -10.26 -2.69
CA ILE A 122 8.17 -10.92 -3.97
C ILE A 122 8.64 -12.36 -3.74
N ASP A 123 9.53 -12.55 -2.79
CA ASP A 123 10.11 -13.88 -2.50
C ASP A 123 9.13 -14.76 -1.68
N ASN A 124 8.11 -14.17 -1.02
CA ASN A 124 7.15 -14.88 -0.18
C ASN A 124 5.69 -14.56 -0.54
N PRO A 125 5.23 -14.86 -1.76
CA PRO A 125 3.91 -14.46 -2.25
C PRO A 125 2.76 -15.05 -1.42
N GLN A 126 2.93 -16.23 -0.84
CA GLN A 126 1.92 -16.84 0.03
C GLN A 126 1.76 -16.06 1.33
N THR A 127 2.87 -15.63 1.94
CA THR A 127 2.83 -14.79 3.15
C THR A 127 2.23 -13.42 2.84
N ALA A 128 2.59 -12.81 1.71
CA ALA A 128 2.00 -11.56 1.26
C ALA A 128 0.47 -11.68 1.09
N SER A 129 -0.01 -12.78 0.50
CA SER A 129 -1.44 -13.07 0.37
C SER A 129 -2.13 -13.24 1.73
N GLN A 130 -1.51 -13.97 2.66
CA GLN A 130 -2.04 -14.13 4.03
C GLN A 130 -2.13 -12.78 4.76
N MET A 131 -1.13 -11.91 4.62
CA MET A 131 -1.16 -10.57 5.18
C MET A 131 -2.30 -9.73 4.56
N GLY A 132 -2.51 -9.80 3.25
CA GLY A 132 -3.64 -9.14 2.59
C GLY A 132 -4.99 -9.63 3.11
N HIS A 133 -5.14 -10.95 3.28
CA HIS A 133 -6.35 -11.55 3.85
C HIS A 133 -6.59 -11.09 5.30
N SER A 134 -5.56 -11.04 6.14
CA SER A 134 -5.65 -10.52 7.50
C SER A 134 -6.12 -9.06 7.51
N GLY A 135 -5.60 -8.24 6.58
CA GLY A 135 -6.04 -6.86 6.42
C GLY A 135 -7.50 -6.73 6.03
N ARG A 136 -7.97 -7.57 5.10
CA ARG A 136 -9.39 -7.60 4.74
C ARG A 136 -10.27 -7.94 5.94
N GLN A 137 -9.91 -8.94 6.72
CA GLN A 137 -10.65 -9.31 7.92
C GLN A 137 -10.66 -8.15 8.93
N PHE A 138 -9.51 -7.50 9.16
CA PHE A 138 -9.41 -6.34 10.03
C PHE A 138 -10.35 -5.20 9.61
N VAL A 139 -10.44 -4.88 8.31
CA VAL A 139 -11.36 -3.86 7.80
C VAL A 139 -12.81 -4.27 8.05
N LEU A 140 -13.15 -5.52 7.76
CA LEU A 140 -14.52 -6.01 7.93
C LEU A 140 -14.96 -6.02 9.41
N ASP A 141 -14.05 -6.33 10.32
CA ASP A 141 -14.35 -6.41 11.75
C ASP A 141 -14.40 -5.05 12.44
N ASN A 142 -13.77 -4.02 11.85
CA ASN A 142 -13.64 -2.73 12.52
C ASN A 142 -14.38 -1.58 11.85
N PHE A 143 -14.55 -1.62 10.51
CA PHE A 143 -14.98 -0.47 9.72
C PHE A 143 -16.23 -0.71 8.86
N LYS A 144 -16.88 -1.88 8.96
CA LYS A 144 -18.23 -2.05 8.41
C LYS A 144 -19.19 -1.08 9.10
N TRP A 145 -20.16 -0.62 8.34
CA TRP A 145 -21.12 0.38 8.82
C TRP A 145 -21.89 -0.06 10.07
N ASP A 146 -22.34 -1.30 10.12
CA ASP A 146 -22.99 -1.89 11.30
C ASP A 146 -22.10 -1.93 12.54
N VAL A 147 -20.80 -2.25 12.36
CA VAL A 147 -19.81 -2.24 13.45
C VAL A 147 -19.56 -0.83 13.95
N VAL A 148 -19.39 0.12 13.03
CA VAL A 148 -19.15 1.54 13.39
C VAL A 148 -20.37 2.12 14.10
N LEU A 149 -21.58 1.86 13.59
CA LEU A 149 -22.82 2.30 14.23
C LEU A 149 -22.98 1.71 15.64
N LYS A 150 -22.70 0.41 15.79
CA LYS A 150 -22.76 -0.21 17.11
C LYS A 150 -21.80 0.46 18.10
N LYS A 151 -20.53 0.64 17.71
CA LYS A 151 -19.53 1.34 18.55
C LYS A 151 -20.01 2.75 18.93
N PHE A 152 -20.65 3.46 17.99
CA PHE A 152 -21.18 4.79 18.23
C PHE A 152 -22.37 4.79 19.19
N MET A 153 -23.31 3.84 19.02
CA MET A 153 -24.46 3.68 19.92
C MET A 153 -24.01 3.30 21.32
N ASP A 154 -23.08 2.34 21.45
CA ASP A 154 -22.52 1.93 22.74
C ASP A 154 -21.81 3.11 23.44
N PHE A 155 -21.11 3.97 22.69
CA PHE A 155 -20.47 5.19 23.22
C PHE A 155 -21.49 6.22 23.75
N LEU A 156 -22.65 6.33 23.10
CA LEU A 156 -23.73 7.24 23.50
C LEU A 156 -24.65 6.65 24.57
N GLU A 157 -24.41 5.39 25.00
CA GLU A 157 -25.27 4.67 25.96
C GLU A 157 -26.74 4.57 25.48
N LEU A 158 -26.96 4.42 24.15
CA LEU A 158 -28.29 4.34 23.51
C LEU A 158 -28.69 2.90 23.18
#